data_4ec19a9950202c3b01aff954c04d180a
#
_entry.id   4ec19a9950202c3b01aff954c04d180a
#
_cell.length_a   1.000
_cell.length_b   1.000
_cell.length_c   1.000
_cell.angle_alpha   90.00
_cell.angle_beta   90.00
_cell.angle_gamma   90.00
#
_symmetry.space_group_name_H-M   'P 1'
#
loop_
_entity.id
_entity.type
_entity.pdbx_description
1 polymer ?
#
loop_
_entity_poly.entity_id
_entity_poly.type
_entity_poly.pdbx_seq_one_letter_code
_entity_poly.pdbx_strand_id
1 'polypeptide(L)'
;MSAIGENLKINGERLWDSLMEMAKIGPGVAGGNNRQTVTDEDSEGRHLFESWCKAAGCTMGLDQMGNMFAQREGTDTDALPVYVGSHLDTQPTGGRYDGVLGVLGGLELLRTMNDLDIKTKHSI
;
A
#
# COMPACT_ATOMS: atom_id res chain seq x y z
N MET A 1 -8.50 -28.38 8.01
CA MET A 1 -8.33 -26.93 8.26
C MET A 1 -6.91 -26.69 8.72
N SER A 2 -6.07 -26.05 7.91
CA SER A 2 -4.79 -25.55 8.41
C SER A 2 -5.06 -24.46 9.43
N ALA A 3 -4.35 -24.49 10.57
CA ALA A 3 -4.47 -23.42 11.56
C ALA A 3 -4.07 -22.08 10.89
N ILE A 4 -4.92 -21.09 11.00
CA ILE A 4 -4.59 -19.73 10.58
C ILE A 4 -3.34 -19.32 11.36
N GLY A 5 -2.25 -19.02 10.65
CA GLY A 5 -0.99 -18.61 11.26
C GLY A 5 0.21 -19.54 11.01
N GLU A 6 -0.01 -20.76 10.57
CA GLU A 6 1.11 -21.61 10.16
C GLU A 6 1.59 -21.28 8.75
N ASN A 7 2.86 -20.89 8.62
CA ASN A 7 3.54 -20.63 7.34
C ASN A 7 2.90 -19.54 6.47
N LEU A 8 2.26 -18.54 7.05
CA LEU A 8 1.81 -17.37 6.32
C LEU A 8 3.01 -16.62 5.75
N LYS A 9 3.04 -16.47 4.43
CA LYS A 9 4.08 -15.74 3.72
C LYS A 9 3.45 -14.80 2.72
N ILE A 10 3.97 -13.59 2.65
CA ILE A 10 3.65 -12.65 1.58
C ILE A 10 4.25 -13.12 0.25
N ASN A 11 3.73 -12.60 -0.85
CA ASN A 11 4.40 -12.72 -2.14
C ASN A 11 5.48 -11.63 -2.26
N GLY A 12 6.72 -12.00 -1.90
CA GLY A 12 7.84 -11.07 -1.89
C GLY A 12 8.20 -10.54 -3.27
N GLU A 13 8.03 -11.35 -4.34
CA GLU A 13 8.26 -10.90 -5.72
C GLU A 13 7.24 -9.82 -6.11
N ARG A 14 5.97 -10.03 -5.82
CA ARG A 14 4.91 -9.04 -6.08
C ARG A 14 5.14 -7.72 -5.31
N LEU A 15 5.58 -7.81 -4.05
CA LEU A 15 5.97 -6.62 -3.30
C LEU A 15 7.13 -5.90 -3.96
N TRP A 16 8.17 -6.65 -4.35
CA TRP A 16 9.33 -6.10 -5.04
C TRP A 16 8.95 -5.42 -6.35
N ASP A 17 8.14 -6.08 -7.18
CA ASP A 17 7.66 -5.52 -8.44
C ASP A 17 6.86 -4.23 -8.22
N SER A 18 6.00 -4.19 -7.19
CA SER A 18 5.24 -2.98 -6.83
C SER A 18 6.18 -1.84 -6.41
N LEU A 19 7.23 -2.12 -5.64
CA LEU A 19 8.25 -1.14 -5.28
C LEU A 19 8.99 -0.61 -6.50
N MET A 20 9.35 -1.47 -7.44
CA MET A 20 10.07 -1.09 -8.66
C MET A 20 9.19 -0.30 -9.63
N GLU A 21 7.92 -0.64 -9.75
CA GLU A 21 6.97 0.15 -10.54
C GLU A 21 6.76 1.55 -9.94
N MET A 22 6.54 1.65 -8.64
CA MET A 22 6.41 2.95 -7.98
C MET A 22 7.69 3.79 -8.12
N ALA A 23 8.85 3.17 -8.12
CA ALA A 23 10.14 3.84 -8.28
C ALA A 23 10.35 4.47 -9.66
N LYS A 24 9.58 4.10 -10.67
CA LYS A 24 9.62 4.73 -12.01
C LYS A 24 8.97 6.12 -12.02
N ILE A 25 8.14 6.42 -11.04
CA ILE A 25 7.43 7.69 -10.92
C ILE A 25 8.29 8.65 -10.08
N GLY A 26 8.67 9.77 -10.69
CA GLY A 26 9.57 10.74 -10.06
C GLY A 26 10.97 10.17 -9.83
N PRO A 27 11.70 9.79 -10.89
CA PRO A 27 13.07 9.32 -10.74
C PRO A 27 13.98 10.44 -10.21
N GLY A 28 14.85 10.08 -9.28
CA GLY A 28 15.79 10.98 -8.64
C GLY A 28 17.24 10.67 -8.97
N VAL A 29 18.15 11.28 -8.23
CA VAL A 29 19.60 11.07 -8.39
C VAL A 29 20.03 9.69 -7.90
N ALA A 30 21.08 9.16 -8.46
CA ALA A 30 21.72 7.90 -8.04
C ALA A 30 20.74 6.71 -7.92
N GLY A 31 19.72 6.67 -8.75
CA GLY A 31 18.72 5.61 -8.72
C GLY A 31 17.67 5.74 -7.61
N GLY A 32 17.63 6.85 -6.91
CA GLY A 32 16.60 7.20 -5.94
C GLY A 32 15.33 7.77 -6.56
N ASN A 33 14.52 8.42 -5.75
CA ASN A 33 13.29 9.08 -6.17
C ASN A 33 13.24 10.55 -5.74
N ASN A 34 12.53 11.34 -6.54
CA ASN A 34 12.13 12.71 -6.24
C ASN A 34 10.64 12.84 -6.55
N ARG A 35 9.80 12.41 -5.62
CA ARG A 35 8.34 12.46 -5.71
C ARG A 35 7.82 13.21 -4.50
N GLN A 36 8.00 14.52 -4.54
CA GLN A 36 7.61 15.38 -3.42
C GLN A 36 6.09 15.56 -3.37
N THR A 37 5.56 15.67 -2.16
CA THR A 37 4.13 15.94 -1.92
C THR A 37 3.63 17.14 -2.75
N VAL A 38 2.41 17.01 -3.28
CA VAL A 38 1.70 18.06 -4.07
C VAL A 38 2.39 18.37 -5.41
N THR A 39 3.16 17.45 -5.95
CA THR A 39 3.69 17.51 -7.31
C THR A 39 2.90 16.62 -8.25
N ASP A 40 3.13 16.76 -9.55
CA ASP A 40 2.53 15.88 -10.56
C ASP A 40 2.98 14.43 -10.37
N GLU A 41 4.23 14.22 -9.99
CA GLU A 41 4.78 12.90 -9.69
C GLU A 41 4.08 12.27 -8.46
N ASP A 42 3.80 13.07 -7.43
CA ASP A 42 3.03 12.61 -6.27
C ASP A 42 1.61 12.20 -6.69
N SER A 43 0.95 12.99 -7.51
CA SER A 43 -0.36 12.69 -8.07
C SER A 43 -0.35 11.37 -8.85
N GLU A 44 0.64 11.17 -9.72
CA GLU A 44 0.79 9.94 -10.50
C GLU A 44 1.00 8.71 -9.59
N GLY A 45 1.88 8.82 -8.59
CA GLY A 45 2.13 7.76 -7.62
C GLY A 45 0.88 7.39 -6.81
N ARG A 46 0.10 8.40 -6.40
CA ARG A 46 -1.17 8.22 -5.67
C ARG A 46 -2.22 7.52 -6.54
N HIS A 47 -2.35 7.88 -7.81
CA HIS A 47 -3.25 7.21 -8.74
C HIS A 47 -2.85 5.75 -9.00
N LEU A 48 -1.56 5.46 -9.13
CA LEU A 48 -1.07 4.10 -9.27
C LEU A 48 -1.42 3.26 -8.03
N PHE A 49 -1.14 3.77 -6.83
CA PHE A 49 -1.50 3.11 -5.58
C PHE A 49 -3.01 2.88 -5.47
N GLU A 50 -3.83 3.88 -5.78
CA GLU A 50 -5.29 3.77 -5.80
C GLU A 50 -5.75 2.63 -6.72
N SER A 51 -5.19 2.55 -7.93
CA SER A 51 -5.52 1.51 -8.90
C SER A 51 -5.24 0.10 -8.35
N TRP A 52 -4.11 -0.07 -7.69
CA TRP A 52 -3.75 -1.35 -7.06
C TRP A 52 -4.65 -1.71 -5.89
N CYS A 53 -5.01 -0.74 -5.07
CA CYS A 53 -5.93 -0.95 -3.94
C CYS A 53 -7.32 -1.36 -4.43
N LYS A 54 -7.84 -0.68 -5.46
CA LYS A 54 -9.12 -1.05 -6.08
C LYS A 54 -9.09 -2.45 -6.68
N ALA A 55 -8.00 -2.80 -7.37
CA ALA A 55 -7.80 -4.16 -7.90
C ALA A 55 -7.73 -5.22 -6.79
N ALA A 56 -7.28 -4.85 -5.61
CA ALA A 56 -7.28 -5.72 -4.43
C ALA A 56 -8.63 -5.77 -3.69
N GLY A 57 -9.65 -5.09 -4.18
CA GLY A 57 -11.00 -5.07 -3.61
C GLY A 57 -11.19 -4.07 -2.46
N CYS A 58 -10.28 -3.10 -2.32
CA CYS A 58 -10.40 -2.06 -1.30
C CYS A 58 -11.34 -0.94 -1.72
N THR A 59 -12.03 -0.36 -0.74
CA THR A 59 -12.73 0.92 -0.86
C THR A 59 -11.77 2.05 -0.54
N MET A 60 -11.78 3.12 -1.36
CA MET A 60 -10.88 4.24 -1.21
C MET A 60 -11.55 5.42 -0.50
N GLY A 61 -10.79 6.13 0.30
CA GLY A 61 -11.20 7.36 0.97
C GLY A 61 -10.08 8.39 1.01
N LEU A 62 -10.46 9.63 1.19
CA LEU A 62 -9.58 10.80 1.36
C LEU A 62 -10.09 11.64 2.51
N ASP A 63 -9.19 12.13 3.34
CA ASP A 63 -9.54 13.13 4.34
C ASP A 63 -9.25 14.55 3.85
N GLN A 64 -9.53 15.54 4.71
CA GLN A 64 -9.33 16.96 4.38
C GLN A 64 -7.86 17.36 4.26
N MET A 65 -6.94 16.56 4.80
CA MET A 65 -5.50 16.76 4.67
C MET A 65 -4.92 16.10 3.44
N GLY A 66 -5.75 15.34 2.70
CA GLY A 66 -5.30 14.58 1.54
C GLY A 66 -4.70 13.21 1.86
N ASN A 67 -4.83 12.72 3.10
CA ASN A 67 -4.43 11.35 3.41
C ASN A 67 -5.33 10.37 2.67
N MET A 68 -4.72 9.37 2.04
CA MET A 68 -5.44 8.30 1.35
C MET A 68 -5.66 7.12 2.28
N PHE A 69 -6.84 6.55 2.21
CA PHE A 69 -7.21 5.34 2.94
C PHE A 69 -7.70 4.28 1.95
N ALA A 70 -7.14 3.09 2.02
CA ALA A 70 -7.62 1.92 1.31
C ALA A 70 -8.14 0.93 2.35
N GLN A 71 -9.42 0.63 2.33
CA GLN A 71 -10.05 -0.23 3.32
C GLN A 71 -10.44 -1.57 2.72
N ARG A 72 -9.91 -2.64 3.28
CA ARG A 72 -10.42 -4.01 3.10
C ARG A 72 -11.42 -4.30 4.21
N GLU A 73 -12.65 -4.59 3.84
CA GLU A 73 -13.73 -4.79 4.81
C GLU A 73 -13.54 -6.03 5.68
N GLY A 74 -13.79 -5.88 6.97
CA GLY A 74 -13.86 -6.98 7.91
C GLY A 74 -15.25 -7.63 7.96
N THR A 75 -15.38 -8.70 8.75
CA THR A 75 -16.67 -9.41 8.94
C THR A 75 -17.58 -8.73 9.94
N ASP A 76 -17.06 -7.82 10.76
CA ASP A 76 -17.80 -7.05 11.76
C ASP A 76 -17.64 -5.55 11.45
N THR A 77 -18.68 -4.95 10.87
CA THR A 77 -18.68 -3.55 10.46
C THR A 77 -18.68 -2.57 11.63
N ASP A 78 -19.03 -3.03 12.83
CA ASP A 78 -19.03 -2.21 14.06
C ASP A 78 -17.67 -2.25 14.77
N ALA A 79 -16.81 -3.18 14.40
CA ALA A 79 -15.46 -3.27 14.96
C ALA A 79 -14.56 -2.15 14.42
N LEU A 80 -13.79 -1.53 15.30
CA LEU A 80 -12.83 -0.50 14.91
C LEU A 80 -11.78 -1.07 13.96
N PRO A 81 -11.40 -0.35 12.90
CA PRO A 81 -10.41 -0.82 11.94
C PRO A 81 -9.00 -0.90 12.54
N VAL A 82 -8.18 -1.75 11.94
CA VAL A 82 -6.73 -1.80 12.19
C VAL A 82 -6.04 -1.05 11.07
N TYR A 83 -5.16 -0.11 11.42
CA TYR A 83 -4.43 0.70 10.44
C TYR A 83 -3.01 0.21 10.26
N VAL A 84 -2.57 0.19 9.01
CA VAL A 84 -1.19 0.03 8.60
C VAL A 84 -0.88 1.04 7.51
N GLY A 85 0.26 1.70 7.57
CA GLY A 85 0.57 2.71 6.57
C GLY A 85 1.89 3.42 6.81
N SER A 86 2.18 4.32 5.88
CA SER A 86 3.35 5.18 5.87
C SER A 86 3.09 6.33 4.89
N HIS A 87 4.09 6.75 4.09
CA HIS A 87 3.96 7.79 3.08
C HIS A 87 4.47 7.34 1.71
N LEU A 88 3.88 7.86 0.63
CA LEU A 88 4.29 7.58 -0.75
C LEU A 88 5.23 8.64 -1.32
N ASP A 89 5.15 9.86 -0.80
CA ASP A 89 6.02 10.95 -1.20
C ASP A 89 7.46 10.70 -0.76
N THR A 90 8.38 11.41 -1.37
CA THR A 90 9.80 11.33 -1.07
C THR A 90 10.39 12.71 -0.83
N GLN A 91 11.58 12.72 -0.25
CA GLN A 91 12.44 13.91 -0.27
C GLN A 91 12.98 14.16 -1.68
N PRO A 92 13.56 15.36 -1.97
CA PRO A 92 14.16 15.66 -3.27
C PRO A 92 15.22 14.66 -3.73
N THR A 93 15.95 14.09 -2.79
CA THR A 93 16.99 13.07 -3.01
C THR A 93 16.70 11.82 -2.17
N GLY A 94 15.44 11.35 -2.25
CA GLY A 94 14.96 10.22 -1.47
C GLY A 94 15.37 8.87 -2.02
N GLY A 95 15.29 7.86 -1.18
CA GLY A 95 15.43 6.46 -1.58
C GLY A 95 14.12 5.90 -2.15
N ARG A 96 14.22 4.72 -2.77
CA ARG A 96 13.06 4.02 -3.36
C ARG A 96 12.13 3.40 -2.33
N TYR A 97 12.62 3.21 -1.11
CA TYR A 97 11.95 2.39 -0.10
C TYR A 97 11.44 3.20 1.09
N ASP A 98 12.03 4.36 1.35
CA ASP A 98 11.65 5.21 2.47
C ASP A 98 10.18 5.63 2.36
N GLY A 99 9.39 5.27 3.35
CA GLY A 99 7.93 5.44 3.37
C GLY A 99 7.19 4.43 2.48
N VAL A 100 7.60 4.29 1.24
CA VAL A 100 6.95 3.48 0.21
C VAL A 100 6.85 2.01 0.63
N LEU A 101 7.90 1.46 1.24
CA LEU A 101 7.88 0.07 1.73
C LEU A 101 6.76 -0.16 2.76
N GLY A 102 6.54 0.78 3.67
CA GLY A 102 5.47 0.67 4.66
C GLY A 102 4.07 0.67 4.04
N VAL A 103 3.85 1.52 3.03
CA VAL A 103 2.57 1.58 2.30
C VAL A 103 2.35 0.32 1.47
N LEU A 104 3.32 -0.05 0.64
CA LEU A 104 3.18 -1.20 -0.26
C LEU A 104 3.24 -2.54 0.48
N GLY A 105 3.93 -2.60 1.62
CA GLY A 105 3.88 -3.74 2.53
C GLY A 105 2.47 -3.95 3.09
N GLY A 106 1.77 -2.87 3.45
CA GLY A 106 0.35 -2.93 3.83
C GLY A 106 -0.53 -3.46 2.70
N LEU A 107 -0.36 -2.94 1.48
CA LEU A 107 -1.09 -3.46 0.32
C LEU A 107 -0.79 -4.94 0.05
N GLU A 108 0.47 -5.36 0.17
CA GLU A 108 0.84 -6.76 -0.03
C GLU A 108 0.24 -7.67 1.04
N LEU A 109 0.11 -7.19 2.28
CA LEU A 109 -0.62 -7.89 3.33
C LEU A 109 -2.08 -8.16 2.90
N LEU A 110 -2.78 -7.14 2.40
CA LEU A 110 -4.17 -7.30 1.94
C LEU A 110 -4.28 -8.25 0.75
N ARG A 111 -3.37 -8.17 -0.22
CA ARG A 111 -3.29 -9.08 -1.37
C ARG A 111 -3.07 -10.53 -0.92
N THR A 112 -2.17 -10.73 0.03
CA THR A 112 -1.89 -12.06 0.58
C THR A 112 -3.10 -12.64 1.30
N MET A 113 -3.81 -11.81 2.08
CA MET A 113 -5.05 -12.24 2.71
C MET A 113 -6.12 -12.65 1.69
N ASN A 114 -6.21 -11.92 0.57
CA ASN A 114 -7.10 -12.28 -0.53
C ASN A 114 -6.71 -13.61 -1.18
N ASP A 115 -5.43 -13.81 -1.48
CA ASP A 115 -4.91 -15.04 -2.09
C ASP A 115 -5.20 -16.28 -1.23
N LEU A 116 -5.16 -16.12 0.08
CA LEU A 116 -5.38 -17.18 1.06
C LEU A 116 -6.83 -17.27 1.58
N ASP A 117 -7.73 -16.46 1.04
CA ASP A 117 -9.13 -16.33 1.50
C ASP A 117 -9.27 -16.11 3.01
N ILE A 118 -8.34 -15.35 3.61
CA ILE A 118 -8.38 -15.01 5.02
C ILE A 118 -9.37 -13.89 5.25
N LYS A 119 -10.36 -14.13 6.10
CA LYS A 119 -11.31 -13.13 6.58
C LYS A 119 -10.83 -12.59 7.93
N THR A 120 -10.85 -11.28 8.07
CA THR A 120 -10.54 -10.61 9.34
C THR A 120 -11.82 -10.10 9.98
N LYS A 121 -11.88 -10.11 11.31
CA LYS A 121 -13.02 -9.52 12.03
C LYS A 121 -13.06 -8.01 11.80
N HIS A 122 -11.93 -7.36 12.01
CA HIS A 122 -11.77 -5.92 11.81
C HIS A 122 -11.48 -5.61 10.34
N SER A 123 -11.95 -4.47 9.85
CA SER A 123 -11.45 -3.90 8.60
C SER A 123 -9.96 -3.51 8.75
N ILE A 124 -9.22 -3.58 7.66
CA ILE A 124 -7.81 -3.15 7.60
C ILE A 124 -7.68 -2.07 6.54
#